data_45a92812ea31bfd6e7bfb6cc77dcb039
#
_entry.id   45a92812ea31bfd6e7bfb6cc77dcb039
#
_cell.length_a   1.000
_cell.length_b   1.000
_cell.length_c   1.000
_cell.angle_alpha   90.00
_cell.angle_beta   90.00
_cell.angle_gamma   90.00
#
_symmetry.space_group_name_H-M   'P 1'
#
loop_
_entity.id
_entity.type
_entity.pdbx_description
1 polymer ?
#
loop_
_entity_poly.entity_id
_entity_poly.type
_entity_poly.pdbx_seq_one_letter_code
_entity_poly.pdbx_strand_id
1 'polypeptide(L)'
;KKPFYGINSGNYGFLMNKFSKNNLLRNLKKNNKIVVPALEMKVVNKYNSIKKAIAINEVSILRQSRQTSSLMVKHGKKVIIKKLVSDGVLVSTPAGSTAYNLSVNGPILSLNSKKLSIVPISAFRPRKWKGKIISDRSKIEIINLNHKKRPISAVADNIEVRNAKKITIKVSNKIKFYILYDKNRSLQKKIKLEQI
;
A
#
# COMPACT_ATOMS: atom_id res chain seq x y z
N LYS A 1 9.90 12.83 17.21
CA LYS A 1 10.04 12.65 15.74
C LYS A 1 9.52 13.90 15.07
N LYS A 2 10.29 14.47 14.14
CA LYS A 2 9.91 15.69 13.41
C LYS A 2 8.75 15.38 12.45
N PRO A 3 7.72 16.22 12.38
CA PRO A 3 6.65 16.08 11.41
C PRO A 3 7.07 16.64 10.04
N PHE A 4 6.38 16.17 8.98
CA PHE A 4 6.60 16.60 7.61
C PHE A 4 5.45 17.48 7.15
N TYR A 5 5.75 18.65 6.60
CA TYR A 5 4.81 19.51 5.90
C TYR A 5 5.13 19.45 4.40
N GLY A 6 4.44 18.57 3.68
CA GLY A 6 4.64 18.41 2.24
C GLY A 6 3.90 19.50 1.47
N ILE A 7 4.56 20.09 0.47
CA ILE A 7 4.00 21.08 -0.44
C ILE A 7 3.92 20.47 -1.84
N ASN A 8 2.74 20.52 -2.46
CA ASN A 8 2.56 20.05 -3.83
C ASN A 8 3.05 21.13 -4.80
N SER A 9 4.05 20.79 -5.60
CA SER A 9 4.56 21.61 -6.71
C SER A 9 4.15 21.07 -8.09
N GLY A 10 3.43 19.93 -8.13
CA GLY A 10 2.93 19.30 -9.36
C GLY A 10 1.39 19.24 -9.40
N ASN A 11 0.86 18.43 -10.32
CA ASN A 11 -0.58 18.30 -10.54
C ASN A 11 -1.25 17.39 -9.48
N TYR A 12 -0.56 16.34 -9.03
CA TYR A 12 -1.09 15.34 -8.11
C TYR A 12 -0.31 15.34 -6.80
N GLY A 13 -0.99 15.34 -5.68
CA GLY A 13 -0.33 15.33 -4.37
C GLY A 13 -1.35 15.20 -3.25
N PHE A 14 -1.94 13.99 -3.10
CA PHE A 14 -3.06 13.75 -2.20
C PHE A 14 -2.78 14.14 -0.75
N LEU A 15 -1.62 13.75 -0.22
CA LEU A 15 -1.20 14.06 1.15
C LEU A 15 -0.42 15.38 1.27
N MET A 16 -0.27 16.13 0.16
CA MET A 16 0.47 17.39 0.15
C MET A 16 -0.44 18.59 0.32
N ASN A 17 0.10 19.66 0.91
CA ASN A 17 -0.55 20.96 1.02
C ASN A 17 -0.34 21.77 -0.26
N LYS A 18 -1.23 22.71 -0.54
CA LYS A 18 -1.07 23.61 -1.68
C LYS A 18 -0.02 24.66 -1.34
N PHE A 19 0.86 24.99 -2.26
CA PHE A 19 1.79 26.10 -2.08
C PHE A 19 1.01 27.40 -1.85
N SER A 20 1.41 28.18 -0.85
CA SER A 20 0.92 29.53 -0.58
C SER A 20 2.05 30.41 -0.11
N LYS A 21 2.46 31.34 -0.98
CA LYS A 21 3.60 32.24 -0.73
C LYS A 21 3.41 33.09 0.54
N ASN A 22 2.21 33.59 0.77
CA ASN A 22 1.92 34.56 1.80
C ASN A 22 1.46 33.97 3.16
N ASN A 23 1.18 32.68 3.22
CA ASN A 23 0.56 32.04 4.39
C ASN A 23 1.31 30.85 4.96
N LEU A 24 2.54 30.58 4.50
CA LEU A 24 3.28 29.38 4.90
C LEU A 24 3.48 29.29 6.42
N LEU A 25 4.01 30.34 7.05
CA LEU A 25 4.22 30.36 8.50
C LEU A 25 2.92 30.25 9.31
N ARG A 26 1.85 30.90 8.84
CA ARG A 26 0.53 30.82 9.45
C ARG A 26 -0.03 29.38 9.35
N ASN A 27 0.11 28.74 8.19
CA ASN A 27 -0.35 27.37 7.96
C ASN A 27 0.47 26.38 8.79
N LEU A 28 1.78 26.57 8.91
CA LEU A 28 2.64 25.75 9.78
C LEU A 28 2.25 25.85 11.26
N LYS A 29 1.77 27.02 11.72
CA LYS A 29 1.27 27.19 13.10
C LYS A 29 -0.13 26.65 13.31
N LYS A 30 -0.99 26.64 12.28
CA LYS A 30 -2.41 26.24 12.34
C LYS A 30 -2.69 25.00 11.46
N ASN A 31 -2.02 23.89 11.74
CA ASN A 31 -2.21 22.65 10.99
C ASN A 31 -2.86 21.54 11.82
N ASN A 32 -3.34 20.51 11.14
CA ASN A 32 -3.72 19.23 11.72
C ASN A 32 -2.58 18.24 11.55
N LYS A 33 -2.31 17.44 12.57
CA LYS A 33 -1.33 16.38 12.52
C LYS A 33 -2.00 15.05 12.20
N ILE A 34 -1.56 14.40 11.13
CA ILE A 34 -2.01 13.08 10.72
C ILE A 34 -0.89 12.08 10.97
N VAL A 35 -1.24 10.92 11.51
CA VAL A 35 -0.30 9.82 11.72
C VAL A 35 -0.50 8.79 10.62
N VAL A 36 0.52 8.57 9.80
CA VAL A 36 0.53 7.56 8.74
C VAL A 36 1.43 6.41 9.17
N PRO A 37 0.88 5.21 9.43
CA PRO A 37 1.68 4.05 9.74
C PRO A 37 2.37 3.52 8.49
N ALA A 38 3.59 2.99 8.64
CA ALA A 38 4.28 2.31 7.56
C ALA A 38 3.95 0.81 7.53
N LEU A 39 4.02 0.20 6.33
CA LEU A 39 4.08 -1.24 6.17
C LEU A 39 5.54 -1.71 6.24
N GLU A 40 5.79 -2.77 6.98
CA GLU A 40 7.02 -3.54 6.93
C GLU A 40 6.83 -4.71 5.98
N MET A 41 7.64 -4.76 4.93
CA MET A 41 7.75 -5.88 4.02
C MET A 41 8.98 -6.72 4.35
N LYS A 42 8.81 -8.03 4.49
CA LYS A 42 9.90 -9.02 4.55
C LYS A 42 9.71 -10.02 3.42
N VAL A 43 10.71 -10.14 2.57
CA VAL A 43 10.71 -11.07 1.43
C VAL A 43 11.75 -12.15 1.66
N VAL A 44 11.34 -13.41 1.49
CA VAL A 44 12.23 -14.55 1.29
C VAL A 44 12.23 -14.85 -0.21
N ASN A 45 13.36 -14.74 -0.88
CA ASN A 45 13.48 -15.00 -2.31
C ASN A 45 13.74 -16.49 -2.62
N LYS A 46 13.85 -16.85 -3.89
CA LYS A 46 14.08 -18.24 -4.33
C LYS A 46 15.42 -18.84 -3.85
N TYR A 47 16.37 -17.99 -3.46
CA TYR A 47 17.68 -18.38 -2.90
C TYR A 47 17.69 -18.39 -1.38
N ASN A 48 16.51 -18.30 -0.73
CA ASN A 48 16.32 -18.17 0.71
C ASN A 48 16.96 -16.91 1.37
N SER A 49 17.44 -15.98 0.55
CA SER A 49 17.90 -14.67 1.04
C SER A 49 16.72 -13.84 1.53
N ILE A 50 16.94 -13.10 2.61
CA ILE A 50 15.93 -12.27 3.27
C ILE A 50 16.23 -10.80 2.96
N LYS A 51 15.23 -10.09 2.41
CA LYS A 51 15.25 -8.65 2.23
C LYS A 51 14.08 -8.02 2.99
N LYS A 52 14.31 -6.82 3.51
CA LYS A 52 13.30 -6.03 4.23
C LYS A 52 13.22 -4.65 3.62
N ALA A 53 12.01 -4.11 3.53
CA ALA A 53 11.75 -2.75 3.07
C ALA A 53 10.51 -2.20 3.78
N ILE A 54 10.29 -0.90 3.63
CA ILE A 54 9.19 -0.15 4.26
C ILE A 54 8.42 0.57 3.16
N ALA A 55 7.10 0.54 3.24
CA ALA A 55 6.21 1.28 2.39
C ALA A 55 5.30 2.21 3.19
N ILE A 56 5.00 3.38 2.64
CA ILE A 56 4.00 4.31 3.15
C ILE A 56 2.65 4.04 2.48
N ASN A 57 2.66 3.85 1.16
CA ASN A 57 1.45 3.63 0.38
C ASN A 57 1.07 2.15 0.33
N GLU A 58 1.87 1.33 -0.34
CA GLU A 58 1.51 -0.07 -0.57
C GLU A 58 2.72 -0.98 -0.74
N VAL A 59 2.44 -2.27 -0.60
CA VAL A 59 3.29 -3.34 -1.09
C VAL A 59 2.58 -4.02 -2.23
N SER A 60 3.14 -3.92 -3.45
CA SER A 60 2.63 -4.60 -4.63
C SER A 60 3.46 -5.84 -4.94
N ILE A 61 2.79 -6.92 -5.34
CA ILE A 61 3.40 -8.15 -5.81
C ILE A 61 3.00 -8.33 -7.26
N LEU A 62 3.98 -8.41 -8.15
CA LEU A 62 3.78 -8.45 -9.60
C LEU A 62 4.52 -9.63 -10.22
N ARG A 63 3.93 -10.21 -11.27
CA ARG A 63 4.60 -11.20 -12.11
C ARG A 63 5.83 -10.59 -12.79
N GLN A 64 6.90 -11.36 -12.91
CA GLN A 64 8.13 -10.96 -13.60
C GLN A 64 8.19 -11.43 -15.05
N SER A 65 7.26 -12.26 -15.49
CA SER A 65 7.20 -12.81 -16.83
C SER A 65 5.82 -12.57 -17.45
N ARG A 66 5.64 -12.94 -18.71
CA ARG A 66 4.34 -12.87 -19.39
C ARG A 66 3.30 -13.84 -18.81
N GLN A 67 3.73 -14.87 -18.09
CA GLN A 67 2.82 -15.79 -17.40
C GLN A 67 2.23 -15.16 -16.16
N THR A 68 0.96 -15.43 -15.88
CA THR A 68 0.28 -15.00 -14.66
C THR A 68 0.97 -15.54 -13.40
N SER A 69 0.91 -14.79 -12.31
CA SER A 69 1.33 -15.28 -11.00
C SER A 69 0.38 -16.36 -10.46
N SER A 70 0.83 -17.14 -9.50
CA SER A 70 0.01 -18.11 -8.77
C SER A 70 0.27 -17.95 -7.27
N LEU A 71 -0.64 -17.30 -6.57
CA LEU A 71 -0.42 -16.79 -5.21
C LEU A 71 -1.41 -17.39 -4.23
N MET A 72 -0.93 -17.72 -3.02
CA MET A 72 -1.77 -17.93 -1.85
C MET A 72 -1.69 -16.68 -0.96
N VAL A 73 -2.83 -16.21 -0.47
CA VAL A 73 -2.90 -15.06 0.45
C VAL A 73 -3.47 -15.49 1.78
N LYS A 74 -2.77 -15.17 2.86
CA LYS A 74 -3.14 -15.47 4.25
C LYS A 74 -3.22 -14.20 5.08
N HIS A 75 -4.11 -14.16 6.04
CA HIS A 75 -4.25 -13.14 7.06
C HIS A 75 -4.17 -13.80 8.44
N GLY A 76 -3.08 -13.62 9.14
CA GLY A 76 -2.75 -14.41 10.33
C GLY A 76 -2.69 -15.91 10.01
N LYS A 77 -3.46 -16.71 10.73
CA LYS A 77 -3.59 -18.16 10.50
C LYS A 77 -4.60 -18.49 9.39
N LYS A 78 -5.49 -17.55 9.00
CA LYS A 78 -6.59 -17.80 8.05
C LYS A 78 -6.11 -17.64 6.61
N VAL A 79 -6.42 -18.64 5.77
CA VAL A 79 -6.24 -18.52 4.31
C VAL A 79 -7.42 -17.71 3.75
N ILE A 80 -7.11 -16.55 3.13
CA ILE A 80 -8.10 -15.71 2.44
C ILE A 80 -8.42 -16.31 1.08
N ILE A 81 -7.36 -16.68 0.34
CA ILE A 81 -7.49 -17.30 -0.97
C ILE A 81 -6.40 -18.35 -1.15
N LYS A 82 -6.80 -19.57 -1.47
CA LYS A 82 -5.87 -20.71 -1.62
C LYS A 82 -5.01 -20.58 -2.86
N LYS A 83 -5.59 -20.10 -3.97
CA LYS A 83 -4.90 -19.90 -5.25
C LYS A 83 -5.50 -18.73 -6.02
N LEU A 84 -4.75 -17.65 -6.12
CA LEU A 84 -5.05 -16.51 -6.96
C LEU A 84 -4.17 -16.59 -8.21
N VAL A 85 -4.78 -16.66 -9.37
CA VAL A 85 -4.10 -16.54 -10.67
C VAL A 85 -4.40 -15.14 -11.20
N SER A 86 -3.35 -14.31 -11.31
CA SER A 86 -3.47 -12.88 -11.59
C SER A 86 -2.15 -12.31 -12.10
N ASP A 87 -2.14 -11.05 -12.49
CA ASP A 87 -0.88 -10.32 -12.69
C ASP A 87 -0.18 -10.06 -11.37
N GLY A 88 -0.94 -9.96 -10.27
CA GLY A 88 -0.39 -9.74 -8.95
C GLY A 88 -1.46 -9.54 -7.88
N VAL A 89 -1.01 -9.07 -6.73
CA VAL A 89 -1.83 -8.63 -5.60
C VAL A 89 -1.17 -7.46 -4.91
N LEU A 90 -1.98 -6.55 -4.39
CA LEU A 90 -1.53 -5.33 -3.73
C LEU A 90 -2.08 -5.30 -2.30
N VAL A 91 -1.27 -4.83 -1.36
CA VAL A 91 -1.64 -4.55 0.02
C VAL A 91 -1.39 -3.08 0.30
N SER A 92 -2.46 -2.33 0.51
CA SER A 92 -2.39 -0.87 0.69
C SER A 92 -2.76 -0.43 2.09
N THR A 93 -2.09 0.63 2.54
CA THR A 93 -2.47 1.44 3.70
C THR A 93 -3.62 2.37 3.35
N PRO A 94 -4.26 3.01 4.35
CA PRO A 94 -5.19 4.10 4.08
C PRO A 94 -4.58 5.25 3.25
N ALA A 95 -3.30 5.57 3.46
CA ALA A 95 -2.60 6.60 2.69
C ALA A 95 -2.43 6.22 1.22
N GLY A 96 -2.09 4.96 0.95
CA GLY A 96 -1.94 4.43 -0.41
C GLY A 96 -3.26 4.05 -1.09
N SER A 97 -4.40 4.11 -0.38
CA SER A 97 -5.68 3.69 -0.94
C SER A 97 -6.14 4.53 -2.14
N THR A 98 -5.63 5.76 -2.28
CA THR A 98 -5.85 6.67 -3.42
C THR A 98 -4.73 6.62 -4.47
N ALA A 99 -3.70 5.79 -4.26
CA ALA A 99 -2.59 5.59 -5.20
C ALA A 99 -2.84 4.35 -6.08
N TYR A 100 -1.87 3.47 -6.24
CA TYR A 100 -1.99 2.29 -7.09
C TYR A 100 -3.18 1.38 -6.73
N ASN A 101 -3.57 1.35 -5.44
CA ASN A 101 -4.78 0.65 -5.00
C ASN A 101 -6.03 1.11 -5.75
N LEU A 102 -6.19 2.43 -5.97
CA LEU A 102 -7.34 2.97 -6.71
C LEU A 102 -7.30 2.56 -8.18
N SER A 103 -6.12 2.59 -8.80
CA SER A 103 -5.93 2.20 -10.22
C SER A 103 -6.28 0.73 -10.49
N VAL A 104 -6.24 -0.13 -9.46
CA VAL A 104 -6.67 -1.54 -9.56
C VAL A 104 -8.07 -1.76 -8.98
N ASN A 105 -8.90 -0.71 -8.92
CA ASN A 105 -10.28 -0.73 -8.41
C ASN A 105 -10.36 -1.13 -6.93
N GLY A 106 -9.34 -0.83 -6.14
CA GLY A 106 -9.36 -1.02 -4.70
C GLY A 106 -10.21 0.04 -3.98
N PRO A 107 -10.73 -0.28 -2.78
CA PRO A 107 -11.51 0.68 -2.01
C PRO A 107 -10.65 1.80 -1.45
N ILE A 108 -11.18 3.02 -1.42
CA ILE A 108 -10.58 4.14 -0.69
C ILE A 108 -10.85 3.95 0.80
N LEU A 109 -9.80 4.06 1.60
CA LEU A 109 -9.85 3.95 3.05
C LEU A 109 -9.66 5.31 3.71
N SER A 110 -10.46 5.60 4.74
CA SER A 110 -10.23 6.78 5.58
C SER A 110 -8.85 6.70 6.22
N LEU A 111 -8.10 7.80 6.22
CA LEU A 111 -6.73 7.88 6.78
C LEU A 111 -6.65 7.44 8.25
N ASN A 112 -7.72 7.65 9.01
CA ASN A 112 -7.81 7.26 10.42
C ASN A 112 -8.30 5.82 10.61
N SER A 113 -8.62 5.10 9.54
CA SER A 113 -9.07 3.72 9.65
C SER A 113 -7.90 2.81 10.02
N LYS A 114 -8.15 1.89 10.95
CA LYS A 114 -7.20 0.84 11.32
C LYS A 114 -7.39 -0.38 10.43
N LYS A 115 -7.37 -0.14 9.11
CA LYS A 115 -7.65 -1.15 8.09
C LYS A 115 -6.58 -1.12 7.00
N LEU A 116 -6.43 -2.25 6.31
CA LEU A 116 -5.63 -2.41 5.11
C LEU A 116 -6.52 -2.95 4.00
N SER A 117 -6.21 -2.59 2.75
CA SER A 117 -6.83 -3.16 1.56
C SER A 117 -5.92 -4.23 0.97
N ILE A 118 -6.49 -5.39 0.61
CA ILE A 118 -5.81 -6.40 -0.21
C ILE A 118 -6.61 -6.51 -1.49
N VAL A 119 -5.99 -6.22 -2.65
CA VAL A 119 -6.67 -6.17 -3.94
C VAL A 119 -5.88 -6.96 -4.98
N PRO A 120 -6.54 -7.80 -5.81
CA PRO A 120 -5.85 -8.45 -6.92
C PRO A 120 -5.55 -7.45 -8.04
N ILE A 121 -4.48 -7.70 -8.76
CA ILE A 121 -4.16 -7.00 -10.00
C ILE A 121 -4.52 -7.92 -11.15
N SER A 122 -5.50 -7.54 -11.96
CA SER A 122 -5.98 -8.32 -13.12
C SER A 122 -6.27 -9.78 -12.80
N ALA A 123 -7.22 -10.04 -11.88
CA ALA A 123 -7.56 -11.40 -11.46
C ALA A 123 -8.13 -12.25 -12.62
N PHE A 124 -7.45 -13.34 -12.96
CA PHE A 124 -7.95 -14.34 -13.93
C PHE A 124 -8.78 -15.43 -13.25
N ARG A 125 -8.34 -15.93 -12.10
CA ARG A 125 -9.04 -16.92 -11.28
C ARG A 125 -8.78 -16.69 -9.79
N PRO A 126 -9.79 -16.60 -8.92
CA PRO A 126 -11.21 -16.44 -9.26
C PRO A 126 -11.50 -15.03 -9.79
N ARG A 127 -12.24 -14.92 -10.89
CA ARG A 127 -12.54 -13.62 -11.55
C ARG A 127 -13.34 -12.64 -10.70
N LYS A 128 -14.25 -13.16 -9.87
CA LYS A 128 -15.16 -12.37 -9.03
C LYS A 128 -14.51 -11.89 -7.71
N TRP A 129 -13.28 -12.29 -7.41
CA TRP A 129 -12.64 -11.86 -6.18
C TRP A 129 -12.11 -10.43 -6.33
N LYS A 130 -12.79 -9.51 -5.66
CA LYS A 130 -12.45 -8.07 -5.68
C LYS A 130 -11.46 -7.65 -4.60
N GLY A 131 -10.97 -8.60 -3.79
CA GLY A 131 -10.09 -8.29 -2.67
C GLY A 131 -10.81 -8.34 -1.32
N LYS A 132 -10.15 -7.81 -0.31
CA LYS A 132 -10.66 -7.80 1.07
C LYS A 132 -10.09 -6.64 1.87
N ILE A 133 -10.94 -5.96 2.64
CA ILE A 133 -10.53 -5.04 3.68
C ILE A 133 -10.31 -5.86 4.97
N ILE A 134 -9.18 -5.64 5.63
CA ILE A 134 -8.79 -6.35 6.85
C ILE A 134 -8.32 -5.38 7.94
N SER A 135 -8.21 -5.87 9.18
CA SER A 135 -7.58 -5.09 10.27
C SER A 135 -6.08 -4.94 10.03
N ASP A 136 -5.53 -3.78 10.40
CA ASP A 136 -4.10 -3.45 10.36
C ASP A 136 -3.26 -4.20 11.41
N ARG A 137 -3.91 -4.87 12.37
CA ARG A 137 -3.24 -5.55 13.48
C ARG A 137 -2.62 -6.89 13.10
N SER A 138 -3.01 -7.46 11.98
CA SER A 138 -2.63 -8.82 11.60
C SER A 138 -1.57 -8.84 10.51
N LYS A 139 -0.74 -9.87 10.57
CA LYS A 139 0.26 -10.18 9.55
C LYS A 139 -0.41 -10.77 8.30
N ILE A 140 -0.02 -10.27 7.13
CA ILE A 140 -0.39 -10.81 5.83
C ILE A 140 0.79 -11.62 5.31
N GLU A 141 0.52 -12.81 4.78
CA GLU A 141 1.50 -13.62 4.10
C GLU A 141 1.03 -13.91 2.67
N ILE A 142 1.90 -13.66 1.71
CA ILE A 142 1.69 -13.97 0.31
C ILE A 142 2.76 -14.97 -0.11
N ILE A 143 2.31 -16.11 -0.64
CA ILE A 143 3.18 -17.23 -0.99
C ILE A 143 3.06 -17.46 -2.48
N ASN A 144 4.17 -17.45 -3.18
CA ASN A 144 4.23 -17.86 -4.58
C ASN A 144 4.19 -19.39 -4.67
N LEU A 145 3.09 -19.92 -5.17
CA LEU A 145 2.86 -21.38 -5.28
C LEU A 145 3.70 -22.03 -6.37
N ASN A 146 4.25 -21.23 -7.30
CA ASN A 146 5.05 -21.76 -8.41
C ASN A 146 6.24 -20.83 -8.75
N HIS A 147 7.09 -20.59 -7.75
CA HIS A 147 8.18 -19.62 -7.85
C HIS A 147 9.27 -19.99 -8.89
N LYS A 148 9.39 -21.25 -9.28
CA LYS A 148 10.33 -21.68 -10.33
C LYS A 148 9.87 -21.27 -11.72
N LYS A 149 8.59 -21.56 -12.07
CA LYS A 149 8.03 -21.28 -13.40
C LYS A 149 7.39 -19.89 -13.53
N ARG A 150 6.90 -19.32 -12.41
CA ARG A 150 6.15 -18.05 -12.37
C ARG A 150 6.79 -17.10 -11.36
N PRO A 151 7.97 -16.54 -11.66
CA PRO A 151 8.66 -15.64 -10.75
C PRO A 151 7.84 -14.35 -10.54
N ILE A 152 7.94 -13.82 -9.34
CA ILE A 152 7.28 -12.56 -8.95
C ILE A 152 8.27 -11.62 -8.30
N SER A 153 8.00 -10.32 -8.41
CA SER A 153 8.62 -9.24 -7.64
C SER A 153 7.71 -8.80 -6.52
N ALA A 154 8.27 -8.36 -5.41
CA ALA A 154 7.59 -7.62 -4.35
C ALA A 154 8.19 -6.23 -4.26
N VAL A 155 7.34 -5.20 -4.30
CA VAL A 155 7.74 -3.79 -4.32
C VAL A 155 7.11 -3.08 -3.13
N ALA A 156 7.93 -2.45 -2.30
CA ALA A 156 7.49 -1.59 -1.21
C ALA A 156 7.70 -0.13 -1.66
N ASP A 157 6.62 0.57 -2.03
CA ASP A 157 6.62 1.87 -2.72
C ASP A 157 7.54 1.83 -3.96
N ASN A 158 8.83 2.14 -3.82
CA ASN A 158 9.83 2.17 -4.90
C ASN A 158 10.96 1.14 -4.73
N ILE A 159 10.93 0.30 -3.68
CA ILE A 159 11.98 -0.70 -3.40
C ILE A 159 11.54 -2.07 -3.89
N GLU A 160 12.14 -2.54 -4.99
CA GLU A 160 11.86 -3.85 -5.59
C GLU A 160 12.73 -4.96 -5.00
N VAL A 161 12.12 -6.11 -4.74
CA VAL A 161 12.79 -7.38 -4.43
C VAL A 161 12.30 -8.45 -5.39
N ARG A 162 13.19 -8.92 -6.27
CA ARG A 162 12.89 -9.91 -7.32
C ARG A 162 12.93 -11.33 -6.80
N ASN A 163 12.30 -12.25 -7.60
CA ASN A 163 12.28 -13.68 -7.33
C ASN A 163 11.73 -14.04 -5.94
N ALA A 164 10.68 -13.36 -5.54
CA ALA A 164 10.06 -13.58 -4.24
C ALA A 164 9.37 -14.95 -4.17
N LYS A 165 9.61 -15.69 -3.08
CA LYS A 165 8.99 -16.97 -2.75
C LYS A 165 7.89 -16.78 -1.69
N LYS A 166 8.22 -16.03 -0.64
CA LYS A 166 7.29 -15.70 0.45
C LYS A 166 7.46 -14.24 0.84
N ILE A 167 6.36 -13.54 0.90
CA ILE A 167 6.30 -12.14 1.33
C ILE A 167 5.47 -12.07 2.62
N THR A 168 5.99 -11.38 3.62
CA THR A 168 5.30 -11.10 4.87
C THR A 168 5.15 -9.60 5.00
N ILE A 169 3.92 -9.13 5.21
CA ILE A 169 3.57 -7.72 5.32
C ILE A 169 2.83 -7.51 6.64
N LYS A 170 3.21 -6.48 7.37
CA LYS A 170 2.53 -6.04 8.59
C LYS A 170 2.68 -4.53 8.76
N VAL A 171 1.78 -3.92 9.51
CA VAL A 171 1.96 -2.53 9.93
C VAL A 171 3.10 -2.46 10.94
N SER A 172 3.97 -1.46 10.77
CA SER A 172 5.09 -1.24 11.69
C SER A 172 4.60 -0.68 13.02
N ASN A 173 5.02 -1.29 14.10
CA ASN A 173 4.81 -0.74 15.44
C ASN A 173 5.80 0.37 15.80
N LYS A 174 6.94 0.43 15.07
CA LYS A 174 8.07 1.33 15.38
C LYS A 174 8.10 2.57 14.48
N ILE A 175 7.68 2.42 13.22
CA ILE A 175 7.82 3.46 12.20
C ILE A 175 6.45 4.05 11.89
N LYS A 176 6.34 5.35 12.16
CA LYS A 176 5.17 6.17 11.87
C LYS A 176 5.63 7.50 11.32
N PHE A 177 4.96 8.00 10.31
CA PHE A 177 5.18 9.31 9.75
C PHE A 177 4.13 10.28 10.28
N TYR A 178 4.55 11.49 10.61
CA TYR A 178 3.69 12.56 11.08
C TYR A 178 3.60 13.59 9.96
N ILE A 179 2.43 13.74 9.37
CA ILE A 179 2.18 14.67 8.28
C ILE A 179 1.37 15.84 8.83
N LEU A 180 1.81 17.06 8.54
CA LEU A 180 1.09 18.27 8.84
C LEU A 180 0.20 18.64 7.65
N TYR A 181 -1.07 18.90 7.95
CA TYR A 181 -2.08 19.15 6.95
C TYR A 181 -2.88 20.41 7.28
N ASP A 182 -3.11 21.29 6.30
CA ASP A 182 -3.82 22.56 6.48
C ASP A 182 -5.24 22.33 6.97
N LYS A 183 -5.65 23.05 8.06
CA LYS A 183 -6.99 22.90 8.65
C LYS A 183 -8.15 23.16 7.69
N ASN A 184 -7.97 24.08 6.75
CA ASN A 184 -9.01 24.51 5.81
C ASN A 184 -9.16 23.59 4.59
N ARG A 185 -8.51 22.42 4.59
CA ARG A 185 -8.59 21.45 3.49
C ARG A 185 -9.21 20.15 3.96
N SER A 186 -10.37 19.87 3.42
CA SER A 186 -11.05 18.60 3.64
C SER A 186 -10.40 17.52 2.78
N LEU A 187 -9.72 16.56 3.43
CA LEU A 187 -9.26 15.31 2.77
C LEU A 187 -10.41 14.59 2.07
N GLN A 188 -11.63 14.65 2.63
CA GLN A 188 -12.83 14.08 2.04
C GLN A 188 -13.22 14.75 0.71
N LYS A 189 -13.04 16.09 0.58
CA LYS A 189 -13.26 16.79 -0.70
C LYS A 189 -12.23 16.36 -1.75
N LYS A 190 -10.96 16.18 -1.36
CA LYS A 190 -9.93 15.65 -2.26
C LYS A 190 -10.23 14.23 -2.73
N ILE A 191 -10.67 13.34 -1.83
CA ILE A 191 -11.10 11.98 -2.18
C ILE A 191 -12.22 12.00 -3.23
N LYS A 192 -13.21 12.88 -3.07
CA LYS A 192 -14.29 13.02 -4.06
C LYS A 192 -13.79 13.51 -5.43
N LEU A 193 -12.80 14.39 -5.47
CA LEU A 193 -12.21 14.89 -6.72
C LEU A 193 -11.36 13.84 -7.44
N GLU A 194 -10.76 12.89 -6.71
CA GLU A 194 -10.00 11.77 -7.28
C GLU A 194 -10.91 10.64 -7.82
N GLN A 195 -12.21 10.70 -7.56
CA GLN A 195 -13.19 9.71 -8.01
C GLN A 195 -13.91 10.11 -9.32
N ILE A 196 -13.64 11.30 -9.84
CA ILE A 196 -14.15 11.83 -11.10
C ILE A 196 -13.06 11.71 -12.16
#